data_6fcf3a6a0ab601b6000a56ff19fee49b
#
_entry.id   6fcf3a6a0ab601b6000a56ff19fee49b
#
_cell.length_a   1.000
_cell.length_b   1.000
_cell.length_c   1.000
_cell.angle_alpha   90.00
_cell.angle_beta   90.00
_cell.angle_gamma   90.00
#
_symmetry.space_group_name_H-M   'P 1'
#
loop_
_entity.id
_entity.type
_entity.pdbx_description
1 polymer ?
#
loop_
_entity_poly.entity_id
_entity_poly.type
_entity_poly.pdbx_seq_one_letter_code
_entity_poly.pdbx_strand_id
1 'polypeptide(L)'
;MSKNLIERLNKGPVICAEGFLFEIERRGYMSSGEFVPMVSLEHPEALETLHKDFQHAGSDIVEAFTYNGHREKMRVIGKEELIEPLNRAALKIARKVADLKSTGPKPNLMAGNISNSNIWNDKDKKTHIKVEKMFNEMIGWAVDEGADMLIGETYYYAEEAFKALEVMKKTKLPTVITIAPMAEDVMRDGYGIVETCKELEQRGADVVGMNCFRGPATMLPYLEEIRKQVKCHVAALPIPVRTNKQHTTWFNLPDRSDCACPAPHGRTFPTALEPLLCNRYEIGKFAKDAYKMGVNYLGVCCLGNPMLVREVAHAVGLTVPASKYREKMENHFMYGKGIPKHMKDYGNKA
;
A
#
# COMPACT_ATOMS: atom_id res chain seq x y z
N MET A 1 10.00 -4.73 -22.29
CA MET A 1 10.43 -5.13 -20.95
C MET A 1 9.57 -6.26 -20.46
N SER A 2 10.13 -7.11 -19.62
CA SER A 2 9.47 -8.33 -19.12
C SER A 2 8.20 -8.04 -18.32
N LYS A 3 7.18 -8.90 -18.45
CA LYS A 3 6.04 -9.01 -17.52
C LYS A 3 6.41 -9.83 -16.26
N ASN A 4 7.67 -9.81 -15.84
CA ASN A 4 8.15 -10.54 -14.66
C ASN A 4 8.63 -9.56 -13.60
N LEU A 5 8.06 -9.65 -12.39
CA LEU A 5 8.40 -8.78 -11.24
C LEU A 5 9.89 -8.86 -10.90
N ILE A 6 10.44 -10.08 -10.80
CA ILE A 6 11.82 -10.28 -10.33
C ILE A 6 12.82 -9.69 -11.32
N GLU A 7 12.58 -9.87 -12.63
CA GLU A 7 13.43 -9.23 -13.64
C GLU A 7 13.40 -7.70 -13.59
N ARG A 8 12.27 -7.11 -13.16
CA ARG A 8 12.18 -5.65 -12.97
C ARG A 8 12.95 -5.21 -11.75
N LEU A 9 12.76 -5.89 -10.61
CA LEU A 9 13.46 -5.59 -9.35
C LEU A 9 14.98 -5.75 -9.47
N ASN A 10 15.44 -6.71 -10.28
CA ASN A 10 16.86 -6.87 -10.59
C ASN A 10 17.43 -5.73 -11.45
N LYS A 11 16.59 -4.95 -12.14
CA LYS A 11 17.00 -3.83 -13.01
C LYS A 11 16.84 -2.46 -12.36
N GLY A 12 16.07 -2.37 -11.27
CA GLY A 12 15.81 -1.09 -10.58
C GLY A 12 14.59 -1.12 -9.67
N PRO A 13 14.14 0.05 -9.22
CA PRO A 13 12.99 0.13 -8.34
C PRO A 13 11.69 -0.21 -9.06
N VAL A 14 10.77 -0.82 -8.33
CA VAL A 14 9.38 -1.07 -8.74
C VAL A 14 8.46 -0.31 -7.79
N ILE A 15 7.51 0.43 -8.35
CA ILE A 15 6.57 1.24 -7.59
C ILE A 15 5.22 0.55 -7.55
N CYS A 16 4.65 0.44 -6.35
CA CYS A 16 3.30 -0.06 -6.10
C CYS A 16 2.49 0.96 -5.30
N ALA A 17 1.27 1.23 -5.73
CA ALA A 17 0.30 2.03 -4.99
C ALA A 17 -0.72 1.12 -4.33
N GLU A 18 -0.90 1.26 -3.00
CA GLU A 18 -1.88 0.51 -2.18
C GLU A 18 -2.93 1.44 -1.53
N GLY A 19 -3.01 2.70 -1.98
CA GLY A 19 -3.83 3.76 -1.35
C GLY A 19 -5.31 3.73 -1.71
N PHE A 20 -5.92 2.60 -2.06
CA PHE A 20 -7.29 2.54 -2.60
C PHE A 20 -8.35 2.92 -1.58
N LEU A 21 -8.31 2.33 -0.40
CA LEU A 21 -9.37 2.36 0.61
C LEU A 21 -9.79 3.78 0.97
N PHE A 22 -8.85 4.61 1.43
CA PHE A 22 -9.15 5.99 1.83
C PHE A 22 -9.34 6.94 0.63
N GLU A 23 -8.71 6.68 -0.52
CA GLU A 23 -8.96 7.49 -1.71
C GLU A 23 -10.38 7.27 -2.26
N ILE A 24 -10.88 6.05 -2.26
CA ILE A 24 -12.26 5.75 -2.65
C ILE A 24 -13.25 6.31 -1.62
N GLU A 25 -12.95 6.20 -0.32
CA GLU A 25 -13.76 6.80 0.74
C GLU A 25 -13.83 8.33 0.61
N ARG A 26 -12.70 9.01 0.45
CA ARG A 26 -12.63 10.46 0.25
C ARG A 26 -13.33 10.96 -1.01
N ARG A 27 -13.43 10.13 -2.04
CA ARG A 27 -14.18 10.40 -3.26
C ARG A 27 -15.69 10.15 -3.09
N GLY A 28 -16.14 9.61 -1.94
CA GLY A 28 -17.53 9.35 -1.62
C GLY A 28 -18.10 8.08 -2.22
N TYR A 29 -17.27 7.10 -2.57
CA TYR A 29 -17.70 5.83 -3.17
C TYR A 29 -17.57 4.62 -2.22
N MET A 30 -17.20 4.84 -0.98
CA MET A 30 -17.10 3.79 0.04
C MET A 30 -17.24 4.40 1.43
N SER A 31 -17.91 3.69 2.36
CA SER A 31 -17.99 4.11 3.75
C SER A 31 -16.75 3.69 4.55
N SER A 32 -16.28 4.59 5.42
CA SER A 32 -15.39 4.20 6.50
C SER A 32 -16.13 3.35 7.53
N GLY A 33 -15.41 2.44 8.18
CA GLY A 33 -15.98 1.48 9.14
C GLY A 33 -15.84 0.06 8.65
N GLU A 34 -16.70 -0.39 7.77
CA GLU A 34 -16.63 -1.76 7.22
C GLU A 34 -15.43 -1.95 6.30
N PHE A 35 -15.12 -0.93 5.52
CA PHE A 35 -14.02 -0.94 4.55
C PHE A 35 -14.01 -2.16 3.62
N VAL A 36 -15.19 -2.57 3.16
CA VAL A 36 -15.37 -3.64 2.17
C VAL A 36 -15.35 -3.04 0.77
N PRO A 37 -14.63 -3.60 -0.21
CA PRO A 37 -14.43 -3.01 -1.53
C PRO A 37 -15.64 -3.15 -2.47
N MET A 38 -16.85 -2.80 -1.98
CA MET A 38 -18.09 -2.84 -2.76
C MET A 38 -18.06 -1.95 -4.00
N VAL A 39 -17.19 -0.95 -4.01
CA VAL A 39 -16.97 -0.04 -5.14
C VAL A 39 -16.69 -0.78 -6.45
N SER A 40 -16.08 -1.96 -6.41
CA SER A 40 -15.83 -2.76 -7.61
C SER A 40 -17.10 -3.24 -8.32
N LEU A 41 -18.21 -3.36 -7.59
CA LEU A 41 -19.53 -3.69 -8.11
C LEU A 41 -20.43 -2.46 -8.29
N GLU A 42 -20.40 -1.54 -7.34
CA GLU A 42 -21.32 -0.40 -7.28
C GLU A 42 -20.84 0.77 -8.15
N HIS A 43 -19.51 1.01 -8.22
CA HIS A 43 -18.90 2.13 -8.95
C HIS A 43 -17.58 1.70 -9.62
N PRO A 44 -17.61 0.72 -10.54
CA PRO A 44 -16.40 0.20 -11.19
C PRO A 44 -15.59 1.27 -11.93
N GLU A 45 -16.26 2.31 -12.45
CA GLU A 45 -15.64 3.45 -13.13
C GLU A 45 -14.77 4.30 -12.19
N ALA A 46 -15.15 4.43 -10.92
CA ALA A 46 -14.39 5.17 -9.92
C ALA A 46 -13.09 4.42 -9.57
N LEU A 47 -13.17 3.10 -9.41
CA LEU A 47 -12.01 2.25 -9.18
C LEU A 47 -11.07 2.21 -10.39
N GLU A 48 -11.62 2.06 -11.60
CA GLU A 48 -10.84 2.09 -12.84
C GLU A 48 -10.08 3.43 -12.99
N THR A 49 -10.74 4.53 -12.68
CA THR A 49 -10.12 5.87 -12.72
C THR A 49 -8.97 5.98 -11.74
N LEU A 50 -9.13 5.51 -10.49
CA LEU A 50 -8.08 5.55 -9.50
C LEU A 50 -6.86 4.70 -9.90
N HIS A 51 -7.06 3.52 -10.47
CA HIS A 51 -5.97 2.72 -11.02
C HIS A 51 -5.19 3.47 -12.11
N LYS A 52 -5.90 4.17 -13.02
CA LYS A 52 -5.27 5.00 -14.06
C LYS A 52 -4.49 6.19 -13.47
N ASP A 53 -5.03 6.82 -12.42
CA ASP A 53 -4.36 7.92 -11.72
C ASP A 53 -3.03 7.44 -11.09
N PHE A 54 -3.03 6.29 -10.42
CA PHE A 54 -1.83 5.69 -9.88
C PHE A 54 -0.82 5.28 -10.96
N GLN A 55 -1.29 4.69 -12.07
CA GLN A 55 -0.44 4.36 -13.22
C GLN A 55 0.20 5.63 -13.81
N HIS A 56 -0.58 6.71 -13.97
CA HIS A 56 -0.10 8.00 -14.45
C HIS A 56 0.94 8.61 -13.50
N ALA A 57 0.77 8.42 -12.20
CA ALA A 57 1.71 8.86 -11.17
C ALA A 57 2.98 8.01 -11.08
N GLY A 58 3.02 6.83 -11.71
CA GLY A 58 4.22 6.01 -11.81
C GLY A 58 4.15 4.64 -11.12
N SER A 59 2.97 4.18 -10.71
CA SER A 59 2.84 2.80 -10.24
C SER A 59 3.14 1.82 -11.38
N ASP A 60 4.07 0.90 -11.16
CA ASP A 60 4.40 -0.21 -12.07
C ASP A 60 3.40 -1.36 -11.91
N ILE A 61 2.75 -1.42 -10.75
CA ILE A 61 1.81 -2.47 -10.36
C ILE A 61 0.40 -1.89 -10.38
N VAL A 62 -0.53 -2.61 -10.97
CA VAL A 62 -1.98 -2.40 -10.81
C VAL A 62 -2.47 -3.50 -9.89
N GLU A 63 -2.57 -3.18 -8.63
CA GLU A 63 -3.02 -4.10 -7.60
C GLU A 63 -4.54 -4.14 -7.56
N ALA A 64 -5.14 -5.33 -7.69
CA ALA A 64 -6.58 -5.48 -7.62
C ALA A 64 -7.08 -5.08 -6.21
N PHE A 65 -8.08 -4.20 -6.16
CA PHE A 65 -8.64 -3.77 -4.88
C PHE A 65 -9.56 -4.85 -4.29
N THR A 66 -8.94 -5.95 -3.85
CA THR A 66 -9.59 -7.07 -3.15
C THR A 66 -9.29 -7.09 -1.65
N TYR A 67 -8.59 -6.08 -1.13
CA TYR A 67 -8.35 -5.92 0.31
C TYR A 67 -9.68 -5.94 1.08
N ASN A 68 -9.77 -6.77 2.13
CA ASN A 68 -11.01 -7.06 2.84
C ASN A 68 -12.14 -7.73 2.00
N GLY A 69 -11.90 -8.09 0.76
CA GLY A 69 -12.85 -8.83 -0.09
C GLY A 69 -12.88 -10.32 0.25
N HIS A 70 -12.97 -10.68 1.53
CA HIS A 70 -12.96 -12.04 2.02
C HIS A 70 -14.21 -12.39 2.85
N ARG A 71 -14.47 -13.70 3.05
CA ARG A 71 -15.71 -14.19 3.64
C ARG A 71 -16.05 -13.54 4.97
N GLU A 72 -15.09 -13.35 5.86
CA GLU A 72 -15.36 -12.78 7.18
C GLU A 72 -15.86 -11.34 7.11
N LYS A 73 -15.26 -10.49 6.26
CA LYS A 73 -15.71 -9.11 6.07
C LYS A 73 -17.08 -9.04 5.38
N MET A 74 -17.30 -9.90 4.39
CA MET A 74 -18.61 -9.98 3.72
C MET A 74 -19.70 -10.47 4.69
N ARG A 75 -19.38 -11.40 5.59
CA ARG A 75 -20.28 -11.86 6.65
C ARG A 75 -20.71 -10.71 7.59
N VAL A 76 -19.77 -9.83 7.95
CA VAL A 76 -20.06 -8.69 8.85
C VAL A 76 -21.11 -7.75 8.24
N ILE A 77 -21.11 -7.59 6.92
CA ILE A 77 -22.08 -6.74 6.21
C ILE A 77 -23.27 -7.51 5.63
N GLY A 78 -23.35 -8.85 5.87
CA GLY A 78 -24.45 -9.69 5.41
C GLY A 78 -24.56 -9.86 3.89
N LYS A 79 -23.41 -9.84 3.16
CA LYS A 79 -23.34 -9.93 1.69
C LYS A 79 -22.39 -11.03 1.22
N GLU A 80 -22.36 -12.18 1.90
CA GLU A 80 -21.44 -13.28 1.60
C GLU A 80 -21.60 -13.85 0.19
N GLU A 81 -22.79 -13.75 -0.38
CA GLU A 81 -23.11 -14.19 -1.75
C GLU A 81 -22.39 -13.36 -2.81
N LEU A 82 -21.96 -12.15 -2.48
CA LEU A 82 -21.28 -11.24 -3.41
C LEU A 82 -19.74 -11.41 -3.40
N ILE A 83 -19.17 -12.32 -2.61
CA ILE A 83 -17.71 -12.42 -2.44
C ILE A 83 -16.99 -12.70 -3.75
N GLU A 84 -17.40 -13.70 -4.53
CA GLU A 84 -16.79 -14.02 -5.81
C GLU A 84 -17.06 -12.95 -6.87
N PRO A 85 -18.31 -12.48 -7.10
CA PRO A 85 -18.58 -11.37 -8.00
C PRO A 85 -17.72 -10.13 -7.72
N LEU A 86 -17.58 -9.74 -6.44
CA LEU A 86 -16.79 -8.59 -6.00
C LEU A 86 -15.30 -8.76 -6.36
N ASN A 87 -14.69 -9.88 -5.97
CA ASN A 87 -13.29 -10.15 -6.24
C ASN A 87 -13.02 -10.20 -7.75
N ARG A 88 -13.83 -10.93 -8.52
CA ARG A 88 -13.65 -11.02 -9.97
C ARG A 88 -13.84 -9.67 -10.67
N ALA A 89 -14.77 -8.83 -10.21
CA ALA A 89 -14.93 -7.48 -10.75
C ALA A 89 -13.67 -6.63 -10.50
N ALA A 90 -13.13 -6.60 -9.28
CA ALA A 90 -11.91 -5.87 -8.94
C ALA A 90 -10.71 -6.37 -9.77
N LEU A 91 -10.53 -7.68 -9.90
CA LEU A 91 -9.46 -8.31 -10.68
C LEU A 91 -9.56 -7.96 -12.17
N LYS A 92 -10.77 -8.03 -12.77
CA LYS A 92 -11.00 -7.65 -14.17
C LYS A 92 -10.73 -6.18 -14.43
N ILE A 93 -11.10 -5.28 -13.51
CA ILE A 93 -10.79 -3.85 -13.60
C ILE A 93 -9.28 -3.65 -13.58
N ALA A 94 -8.57 -4.28 -12.63
CA ALA A 94 -7.12 -4.20 -12.53
C ALA A 94 -6.43 -4.73 -13.80
N ARG A 95 -6.87 -5.89 -14.33
CA ARG A 95 -6.35 -6.47 -15.57
C ARG A 95 -6.54 -5.51 -16.76
N LYS A 96 -7.77 -4.98 -16.89
CA LYS A 96 -8.09 -4.00 -17.94
C LYS A 96 -7.13 -2.81 -17.92
N VAL A 97 -6.87 -2.23 -16.73
CA VAL A 97 -5.97 -1.07 -16.60
C VAL A 97 -4.51 -1.47 -16.83
N ALA A 98 -4.07 -2.62 -16.32
CA ALA A 98 -2.71 -3.10 -16.53
C ALA A 98 -2.38 -3.35 -18.02
N ASP A 99 -3.38 -3.73 -18.82
CA ASP A 99 -3.23 -4.00 -20.24
C ASP A 99 -3.35 -2.73 -21.12
N LEU A 100 -3.76 -1.58 -20.54
CA LEU A 100 -3.71 -0.32 -21.28
C LEU A 100 -2.28 -0.01 -21.68
N LYS A 101 -2.10 0.50 -22.92
CA LYS A 101 -0.79 1.01 -23.33
C LYS A 101 -0.44 2.17 -22.41
N SER A 102 0.41 1.89 -21.43
CA SER A 102 0.94 2.90 -20.52
C SER A 102 1.64 3.98 -21.35
N THR A 103 1.53 5.21 -20.92
CA THR A 103 2.37 6.31 -21.43
C THR A 103 3.82 6.16 -20.95
N GLY A 104 4.11 5.17 -20.11
CA GLY A 104 5.44 4.81 -19.62
C GLY A 104 6.15 3.76 -20.48
N PRO A 105 7.45 3.55 -20.25
CA PRO A 105 8.27 2.64 -21.04
C PRO A 105 8.02 1.15 -20.77
N LYS A 106 7.20 0.82 -19.77
CA LYS A 106 6.96 -0.57 -19.31
C LYS A 106 5.46 -0.88 -19.27
N PRO A 107 5.01 -2.08 -19.70
CA PRO A 107 3.64 -2.52 -19.39
C PRO A 107 3.49 -2.70 -17.88
N ASN A 108 2.33 -2.39 -17.32
CA ASN A 108 2.07 -2.64 -15.91
C ASN A 108 1.89 -4.14 -15.62
N LEU A 109 2.20 -4.54 -14.38
CA LEU A 109 1.87 -5.87 -13.86
C LEU A 109 0.52 -5.78 -13.14
N MET A 110 -0.31 -6.79 -13.30
CA MET A 110 -1.52 -6.94 -12.50
C MET A 110 -1.23 -7.86 -11.31
N ALA A 111 -1.51 -7.37 -10.10
CA ALA A 111 -1.35 -8.14 -8.88
C ALA A 111 -2.70 -8.57 -8.30
N GLY A 112 -2.81 -9.86 -7.94
CA GLY A 112 -3.86 -10.34 -7.05
C GLY A 112 -3.49 -10.01 -5.60
N ASN A 113 -4.41 -9.36 -4.85
CA ASN A 113 -4.21 -8.98 -3.46
C ASN A 113 -4.88 -9.98 -2.52
N ILE A 114 -4.16 -10.39 -1.48
CA ILE A 114 -4.61 -11.28 -0.42
C ILE A 114 -4.35 -10.60 0.93
N SER A 115 -5.40 -10.05 1.54
CA SER A 115 -5.29 -9.39 2.84
C SER A 115 -5.29 -10.36 4.01
N ASN A 116 -4.88 -9.86 5.18
CA ASN A 116 -5.09 -10.60 6.44
C ASN A 116 -6.56 -10.97 6.64
N SER A 117 -6.83 -12.09 7.31
CA SER A 117 -8.18 -12.64 7.45
C SER A 117 -9.06 -11.97 8.51
N ASN A 118 -8.46 -11.23 9.42
CA ASN A 118 -9.07 -10.68 10.65
C ASN A 118 -9.62 -11.72 11.66
N ILE A 119 -9.45 -13.01 11.39
CA ILE A 119 -9.92 -14.10 12.29
C ILE A 119 -8.81 -15.06 12.70
N TRP A 120 -7.56 -14.82 12.28
CA TRP A 120 -6.46 -15.68 12.68
C TRP A 120 -6.33 -15.73 14.20
N ASN A 121 -6.20 -16.93 14.71
CA ASN A 121 -5.94 -17.18 16.12
C ASN A 121 -4.92 -18.32 16.21
N ASP A 122 -3.72 -17.99 16.68
CA ASP A 122 -2.58 -18.91 16.81
C ASP A 122 -2.90 -20.17 17.66
N LYS A 123 -3.85 -20.06 18.58
CA LYS A 123 -4.28 -21.14 19.50
C LYS A 123 -5.46 -21.98 18.98
N ASP A 124 -6.13 -21.56 17.92
CA ASP A 124 -7.29 -22.26 17.38
C ASP A 124 -7.07 -22.77 15.96
N LYS A 125 -6.70 -24.05 15.82
CA LYS A 125 -6.51 -24.71 14.53
C LYS A 125 -7.72 -24.66 13.60
N LYS A 126 -8.93 -24.47 14.10
CA LYS A 126 -10.14 -24.34 13.27
C LYS A 126 -10.10 -23.02 12.47
N THR A 127 -9.54 -21.97 13.06
CA THR A 127 -9.36 -20.71 12.31
C THR A 127 -8.32 -20.86 11.22
N HIS A 128 -7.25 -21.62 11.42
CA HIS A 128 -6.22 -21.89 10.41
C HIS A 128 -6.82 -22.54 9.16
N ILE A 129 -7.69 -23.53 9.33
CA ILE A 129 -8.38 -24.21 8.22
C ILE A 129 -9.29 -23.24 7.47
N LYS A 130 -10.04 -22.40 8.19
CA LYS A 130 -10.91 -21.38 7.58
C LYS A 130 -10.09 -20.37 6.77
N VAL A 131 -9.01 -19.87 7.34
CA VAL A 131 -8.14 -18.89 6.71
C VAL A 131 -7.47 -19.48 5.47
N GLU A 132 -6.95 -20.70 5.54
CA GLU A 132 -6.39 -21.38 4.37
C GLU A 132 -7.41 -21.51 3.25
N LYS A 133 -8.67 -21.84 3.56
CA LYS A 133 -9.75 -21.87 2.58
C LYS A 133 -9.99 -20.50 1.94
N MET A 134 -10.05 -19.44 2.74
CA MET A 134 -10.22 -18.08 2.24
C MET A 134 -9.07 -17.68 1.31
N PHE A 135 -7.83 -17.96 1.67
CA PHE A 135 -6.67 -17.67 0.83
C PHE A 135 -6.70 -18.46 -0.48
N ASN A 136 -7.06 -19.75 -0.45
CA ASN A 136 -7.21 -20.54 -1.68
C ASN A 136 -8.28 -19.96 -2.62
N GLU A 137 -9.42 -19.47 -2.09
CA GLU A 137 -10.46 -18.83 -2.89
C GLU A 137 -9.95 -17.56 -3.56
N MET A 138 -9.39 -16.61 -2.77
CA MET A 138 -8.89 -15.33 -3.29
C MET A 138 -7.77 -15.53 -4.33
N ILE A 139 -6.84 -16.42 -4.05
CA ILE A 139 -5.74 -16.77 -4.96
C ILE A 139 -6.27 -17.45 -6.22
N GLY A 140 -7.23 -18.36 -6.09
CA GLY A 140 -7.85 -19.03 -7.23
C GLY A 140 -8.46 -18.02 -8.20
N TRP A 141 -9.26 -17.07 -7.71
CA TRP A 141 -9.84 -16.02 -8.54
C TRP A 141 -8.78 -15.11 -9.17
N ALA A 142 -7.71 -14.77 -8.43
CA ALA A 142 -6.62 -13.96 -8.98
C ALA A 142 -5.90 -14.67 -10.14
N VAL A 143 -5.64 -15.97 -10.00
CA VAL A 143 -5.03 -16.79 -11.07
C VAL A 143 -5.96 -16.91 -12.27
N ASP A 144 -7.25 -17.18 -12.05
CA ASP A 144 -8.25 -17.29 -13.12
C ASP A 144 -8.36 -16.02 -13.95
N GLU A 145 -8.29 -14.85 -13.31
CA GLU A 145 -8.35 -13.53 -13.98
C GLU A 145 -6.98 -13.04 -14.47
N GLY A 146 -5.96 -13.93 -14.44
CA GLY A 146 -4.67 -13.73 -15.08
C GLY A 146 -3.70 -12.81 -14.34
N ALA A 147 -3.61 -12.92 -13.02
CA ALA A 147 -2.61 -12.18 -12.23
C ALA A 147 -1.19 -12.51 -12.69
N ASP A 148 -0.35 -11.47 -12.82
CA ASP A 148 1.07 -11.59 -13.14
C ASP A 148 1.91 -11.90 -11.89
N MET A 149 1.38 -11.61 -10.69
CA MET A 149 1.99 -11.79 -9.38
C MET A 149 0.94 -11.76 -8.27
N LEU A 150 1.34 -12.14 -7.06
CA LEU A 150 0.49 -12.10 -5.87
C LEU A 150 1.11 -11.21 -4.79
N ILE A 151 0.27 -10.43 -4.13
CA ILE A 151 0.61 -9.62 -2.97
C ILE A 151 -0.18 -10.14 -1.77
N GLY A 152 0.53 -10.59 -0.74
CA GLY A 152 -0.02 -10.85 0.57
C GLY A 152 0.36 -9.68 1.49
N GLU A 153 -0.62 -8.95 2.03
CA GLU A 153 -0.33 -7.71 2.72
C GLU A 153 -0.99 -7.56 4.09
N THR A 154 -0.37 -6.70 4.90
CA THR A 154 -0.91 -6.22 6.18
C THR A 154 -1.12 -7.35 7.20
N TYR A 155 -0.24 -8.33 7.20
CA TYR A 155 -0.26 -9.39 8.21
C TYR A 155 0.33 -8.89 9.52
N TYR A 156 -0.40 -9.06 10.61
CA TYR A 156 0.04 -8.74 11.98
C TYR A 156 0.25 -9.98 12.85
N TYR A 157 0.00 -11.18 12.31
CA TYR A 157 0.45 -12.48 12.80
C TYR A 157 1.45 -13.08 11.81
N ALA A 158 2.60 -13.53 12.30
CA ALA A 158 3.62 -14.15 11.45
C ALA A 158 3.13 -15.48 10.86
N GLU A 159 2.51 -16.33 11.67
CA GLU A 159 1.97 -17.61 11.24
C GLU A 159 0.88 -17.46 10.16
N GLU A 160 0.08 -16.38 10.19
CA GLU A 160 -0.89 -16.07 9.13
C GLU A 160 -0.17 -15.72 7.82
N ALA A 161 0.89 -14.89 7.89
CA ALA A 161 1.71 -14.56 6.73
C ALA A 161 2.39 -15.82 6.14
N PHE A 162 2.89 -16.72 6.99
CA PHE A 162 3.47 -17.98 6.56
C PHE A 162 2.44 -18.86 5.85
N LYS A 163 1.23 -18.94 6.38
CA LYS A 163 0.12 -19.68 5.76
C LYS A 163 -0.28 -19.06 4.41
N ALA A 164 -0.36 -17.75 4.31
CA ALA A 164 -0.64 -17.08 3.03
C ALA A 164 0.42 -17.41 1.99
N LEU A 165 1.70 -17.29 2.35
CA LEU A 165 2.81 -17.62 1.46
C LEU A 165 2.76 -19.09 1.00
N GLU A 166 2.49 -20.03 1.91
CA GLU A 166 2.35 -21.45 1.60
C GLU A 166 1.32 -21.68 0.48
N VAL A 167 0.17 -21.00 0.57
CA VAL A 167 -0.88 -21.12 -0.46
C VAL A 167 -0.45 -20.42 -1.75
N MET A 168 0.12 -19.22 -1.68
CA MET A 168 0.58 -18.44 -2.84
C MET A 168 1.63 -19.22 -3.66
N LYS A 169 2.57 -19.90 -3.00
CA LYS A 169 3.64 -20.68 -3.68
C LYS A 169 3.13 -21.85 -4.51
N LYS A 170 1.91 -22.33 -4.28
CA LYS A 170 1.28 -23.37 -5.12
C LYS A 170 1.04 -22.89 -6.56
N THR A 171 0.93 -21.56 -6.78
CA THR A 171 0.66 -20.98 -8.10
C THR A 171 1.90 -20.78 -8.98
N LYS A 172 3.09 -20.79 -8.40
CA LYS A 172 4.37 -20.44 -9.06
C LYS A 172 4.47 -18.99 -9.54
N LEU A 173 3.51 -18.13 -9.23
CA LEU A 173 3.60 -16.70 -9.50
C LEU A 173 4.60 -16.03 -8.54
N PRO A 174 5.26 -14.93 -8.95
CA PRO A 174 6.05 -14.12 -8.02
C PRO A 174 5.22 -13.64 -6.83
N THR A 175 5.83 -13.67 -5.63
CA THR A 175 5.16 -13.38 -4.37
C THR A 175 5.77 -12.18 -3.67
N VAL A 176 4.92 -11.26 -3.23
CA VAL A 176 5.26 -10.18 -2.30
C VAL A 176 4.51 -10.46 -1.00
N ILE A 177 5.21 -10.50 0.13
CA ILE A 177 4.59 -10.63 1.46
C ILE A 177 5.03 -9.47 2.33
N THR A 178 4.07 -8.70 2.83
CA THR A 178 4.33 -7.59 3.74
C THR A 178 3.62 -7.75 5.07
N ILE A 179 4.35 -7.41 6.13
CA ILE A 179 3.87 -7.47 7.50
C ILE A 179 3.57 -6.06 8.02
N ALA A 180 2.61 -5.98 8.93
CA ALA A 180 2.16 -4.75 9.56
C ALA A 180 2.14 -4.91 11.09
N PRO A 181 3.30 -4.87 11.76
CA PRO A 181 3.36 -5.00 13.21
C PRO A 181 2.59 -3.84 13.87
N MET A 182 1.88 -4.15 14.94
CA MET A 182 1.12 -3.19 15.71
C MET A 182 2.06 -2.22 16.47
N ALA A 183 1.66 -1.74 17.63
CA ALA A 183 2.47 -0.79 18.40
C ALA A 183 3.73 -1.42 18.99
N GLU A 184 3.68 -2.70 19.30
CA GLU A 184 4.82 -3.46 19.81
C GLU A 184 5.86 -3.70 18.70
N ASP A 185 7.08 -4.02 19.10
CA ASP A 185 8.19 -4.33 18.20
C ASP A 185 8.27 -5.82 17.84
N VAL A 186 7.15 -6.51 17.97
CA VAL A 186 6.94 -7.92 17.63
C VAL A 186 5.59 -8.11 16.92
N MET A 187 5.44 -9.23 16.22
CA MET A 187 4.15 -9.68 15.69
C MET A 187 3.24 -10.14 16.82
N ARG A 188 1.93 -10.21 16.60
CA ARG A 188 0.95 -10.56 17.65
C ARG A 188 1.12 -11.96 18.22
N ASP A 189 1.73 -12.86 17.49
CA ASP A 189 2.09 -14.22 17.90
C ASP A 189 3.53 -14.34 18.44
N GLY A 190 4.20 -13.19 18.71
CA GLY A 190 5.46 -13.12 19.42
C GLY A 190 6.71 -13.19 18.57
N TYR A 191 6.60 -13.42 17.27
CA TYR A 191 7.75 -13.40 16.36
C TYR A 191 8.35 -12.00 16.26
N GLY A 192 9.68 -11.90 16.20
CA GLY A 192 10.37 -10.64 15.88
C GLY A 192 10.07 -10.20 14.44
N ILE A 193 10.01 -8.88 14.22
CA ILE A 193 9.72 -8.30 12.88
C ILE A 193 10.75 -8.79 11.84
N VAL A 194 12.03 -8.69 12.17
CA VAL A 194 13.11 -9.11 11.28
C VAL A 194 13.14 -10.62 11.11
N GLU A 195 12.90 -11.36 12.17
CA GLU A 195 12.79 -12.83 12.18
C GLU A 195 11.69 -13.30 11.25
N THR A 196 10.51 -12.66 11.29
CA THR A 196 9.38 -12.98 10.40
C THR A 196 9.76 -12.81 8.93
N CYS A 197 10.45 -11.73 8.56
CA CYS A 197 10.91 -11.53 7.19
C CYS A 197 11.95 -12.57 6.75
N LYS A 198 12.86 -12.97 7.64
CA LYS A 198 13.83 -14.05 7.37
C LYS A 198 13.14 -15.39 7.13
N GLU A 199 12.19 -15.72 7.97
CA GLU A 199 11.43 -16.96 7.84
C GLU A 199 10.59 -16.98 6.56
N LEU A 200 9.97 -15.85 6.17
CA LEU A 200 9.28 -15.70 4.90
C LEU A 200 10.23 -15.93 3.70
N GLU A 201 11.43 -15.36 3.74
CA GLU A 201 12.46 -15.63 2.72
C GLU A 201 12.83 -17.11 2.65
N GLN A 202 13.08 -17.76 3.79
CA GLN A 202 13.43 -19.18 3.86
C GLN A 202 12.32 -20.08 3.30
N ARG A 203 11.06 -19.68 3.47
CA ARG A 203 9.89 -20.33 2.88
C ARG A 203 9.69 -20.00 1.41
N GLY A 204 10.57 -19.18 0.82
CA GLY A 204 10.62 -18.90 -0.62
C GLY A 204 9.82 -17.70 -1.08
N ALA A 205 9.56 -16.71 -0.23
CA ALA A 205 9.02 -15.44 -0.67
C ALA A 205 10.03 -14.71 -1.58
N ASP A 206 9.57 -14.13 -2.68
CA ASP A 206 10.41 -13.41 -3.62
C ASP A 206 10.69 -11.96 -3.15
N VAL A 207 9.73 -11.37 -2.45
CA VAL A 207 9.82 -10.05 -1.82
C VAL A 207 9.22 -10.11 -0.43
N VAL A 208 9.94 -9.62 0.57
CA VAL A 208 9.46 -9.49 1.96
C VAL A 208 9.57 -8.04 2.42
N GLY A 209 8.79 -7.62 3.40
CA GLY A 209 8.92 -6.28 3.93
C GLY A 209 7.75 -5.83 4.78
N MET A 210 7.55 -4.53 4.82
CA MET A 210 6.53 -3.91 5.68
C MET A 210 5.60 -3.01 4.89
N ASN A 211 4.31 -3.06 5.22
CA ASN A 211 3.34 -2.09 4.74
C ASN A 211 2.43 -1.59 5.88
N CYS A 212 1.69 -0.54 5.61
CA CYS A 212 0.63 -0.02 6.47
C CYS A 212 1.05 0.25 7.94
N PHE A 213 0.12 0.50 8.81
CA PHE A 213 0.14 0.79 10.25
C PHE A 213 1.21 1.78 10.73
N ARG A 214 2.45 1.67 10.29
CA ARG A 214 3.57 2.53 10.67
C ARG A 214 3.87 3.56 9.58
N GLY A 215 4.16 4.77 10.00
CA GLY A 215 4.61 5.82 9.07
C GLY A 215 6.11 5.73 8.78
N PRO A 216 6.64 6.63 7.92
CA PRO A 216 8.03 6.64 7.48
C PRO A 216 9.06 6.53 8.62
N ALA A 217 8.90 7.35 9.66
CA ALA A 217 9.87 7.45 10.74
C ALA A 217 9.99 6.17 11.59
N THR A 218 8.89 5.44 11.77
CA THR A 218 8.85 4.24 12.61
C THR A 218 8.97 2.95 11.80
N MET A 219 8.92 3.01 10.47
CA MET A 219 9.16 1.87 9.59
C MET A 219 10.63 1.76 9.19
N LEU A 220 11.28 2.89 8.87
CA LEU A 220 12.62 2.91 8.27
C LEU A 220 13.70 2.14 9.07
N PRO A 221 13.75 2.22 10.42
CA PRO A 221 14.74 1.46 11.19
C PRO A 221 14.62 -0.07 11.02
N TYR A 222 13.40 -0.59 10.93
CA TYR A 222 13.19 -2.02 10.70
C TYR A 222 13.56 -2.44 9.28
N LEU A 223 13.30 -1.60 8.28
CA LEU A 223 13.70 -1.87 6.90
C LEU A 223 15.23 -2.00 6.77
N GLU A 224 15.97 -1.18 7.50
CA GLU A 224 17.43 -1.27 7.55
C GLU A 224 17.90 -2.62 8.11
N GLU A 225 17.31 -3.07 9.22
CA GLU A 225 17.64 -4.36 9.83
C GLU A 225 17.18 -5.55 8.97
N ILE A 226 15.98 -5.49 8.40
CA ILE A 226 15.48 -6.50 7.45
C ILE A 226 16.46 -6.63 6.28
N ARG A 227 16.85 -5.52 5.65
CA ARG A 227 17.75 -5.53 4.49
C ARG A 227 19.10 -6.18 4.79
N LYS A 228 19.64 -6.01 6.00
CA LYS A 228 20.89 -6.65 6.44
C LYS A 228 20.77 -8.17 6.57
N GLN A 229 19.57 -8.68 6.83
CA GLN A 229 19.32 -10.07 7.22
C GLN A 229 18.74 -10.95 6.12
N VAL A 230 18.15 -10.36 5.05
CA VAL A 230 17.57 -11.11 3.94
C VAL A 230 18.33 -10.87 2.64
N LYS A 231 18.26 -11.81 1.70
CA LYS A 231 18.87 -11.70 0.36
C LYS A 231 17.86 -11.36 -0.71
N CYS A 232 16.59 -11.76 -0.54
CA CYS A 232 15.50 -11.46 -1.45
C CYS A 232 15.24 -9.95 -1.52
N HIS A 233 14.35 -9.53 -2.39
CA HIS A 233 13.96 -8.13 -2.51
C HIS A 233 13.18 -7.66 -1.27
N VAL A 234 13.29 -6.37 -0.95
CA VAL A 234 12.61 -5.78 0.21
C VAL A 234 11.58 -4.76 -0.23
N ALA A 235 10.39 -4.84 0.38
CA ALA A 235 9.26 -3.95 0.17
C ALA A 235 9.09 -2.94 1.31
N ALA A 236 8.72 -1.71 0.96
CA ALA A 236 8.42 -0.64 1.92
C ALA A 236 7.25 0.22 1.43
N LEU A 237 6.10 0.11 2.10
CA LEU A 237 4.87 0.84 1.78
C LEU A 237 4.26 1.41 3.07
N PRO A 238 4.85 2.47 3.65
CA PRO A 238 4.30 3.08 4.86
C PRO A 238 2.95 3.72 4.62
N ILE A 239 2.18 3.91 5.70
CA ILE A 239 1.14 4.92 5.68
C ILE A 239 1.81 6.31 5.68
N PRO A 240 1.29 7.29 4.92
CA PRO A 240 1.88 8.61 4.88
C PRO A 240 1.47 9.47 6.09
N VAL A 241 1.73 8.98 7.31
CA VAL A 241 1.37 9.64 8.57
C VAL A 241 2.60 9.81 9.45
N ARG A 242 2.67 10.93 10.17
CA ARG A 242 3.77 11.24 11.10
C ARG A 242 3.64 10.43 12.38
N THR A 243 4.31 9.29 12.42
CA THR A 243 4.47 8.46 13.61
C THR A 243 5.80 8.75 14.31
N ASN A 244 5.92 8.38 15.58
CA ASN A 244 7.11 8.58 16.40
C ASN A 244 7.27 7.44 17.40
N LYS A 245 8.30 7.50 18.26
CA LYS A 245 8.60 6.44 19.24
C LYS A 245 7.49 6.21 20.27
N GLN A 246 6.73 7.24 20.65
CA GLN A 246 5.61 7.14 21.60
C GLN A 246 4.33 6.66 20.89
N HIS A 247 4.17 7.05 19.65
CA HIS A 247 3.00 6.76 18.81
C HIS A 247 3.48 6.11 17.51
N THR A 248 3.74 4.81 17.59
CA THR A 248 4.42 4.06 16.52
C THR A 248 3.52 3.71 15.34
N THR A 249 2.21 3.75 15.54
CA THR A 249 1.20 3.43 14.52
C THR A 249 0.12 4.50 14.45
N TRP A 250 -0.64 4.53 13.36
CA TRP A 250 -1.76 5.45 13.19
C TRP A 250 -2.92 5.22 14.17
N PHE A 251 -3.00 4.03 14.78
CA PHE A 251 -4.07 3.70 15.73
C PHE A 251 -3.92 4.42 17.08
N ASN A 252 -2.70 4.79 17.46
CA ASN A 252 -2.38 5.38 18.74
C ASN A 252 -1.86 6.84 18.63
N LEU A 253 -2.08 7.48 17.49
CA LEU A 253 -1.76 8.89 17.32
C LEU A 253 -2.67 9.75 18.21
N PRO A 254 -2.10 10.76 18.90
CA PRO A 254 -2.87 11.63 19.76
C PRO A 254 -3.73 12.58 18.93
N ASP A 255 -4.80 13.07 19.54
CA ASP A 255 -5.53 14.21 19.03
C ASP A 255 -4.61 15.45 19.05
N ARG A 256 -4.62 16.21 17.97
CA ARG A 256 -3.84 17.45 17.86
C ARG A 256 -4.65 18.63 18.39
N SER A 257 -4.69 18.73 19.70
CA SER A 257 -5.36 19.85 20.38
C SER A 257 -4.77 21.22 20.06
N ASP A 258 -3.50 21.25 19.63
CA ASP A 258 -2.78 22.45 19.21
C ASP A 258 -3.28 23.07 17.89
N CYS A 259 -3.96 22.30 17.05
CA CYS A 259 -4.49 22.79 15.77
C CYS A 259 -6.00 23.07 15.79
N ALA A 260 -6.67 23.00 16.94
CA ALA A 260 -8.12 23.11 17.06
C ALA A 260 -8.92 22.20 16.10
N CYS A 261 -8.40 21.01 15.80
CA CYS A 261 -8.99 20.03 14.90
C CYS A 261 -9.54 18.85 15.72
N PRO A 262 -10.69 19.01 16.40
CA PRO A 262 -11.19 17.97 17.28
C PRO A 262 -11.57 16.72 16.47
N ALA A 263 -11.00 15.59 16.88
CA ALA A 263 -11.41 14.32 16.35
C ALA A 263 -12.74 13.88 17.00
N PRO A 264 -13.74 13.46 16.22
CA PRO A 264 -14.94 12.87 16.76
C PRO A 264 -14.60 11.73 17.72
N HIS A 265 -15.24 11.67 18.86
CA HIS A 265 -15.03 10.63 19.89
C HIS A 265 -13.61 10.55 20.47
N GLY A 266 -12.81 11.63 20.38
CA GLY A 266 -11.46 11.70 20.95
C GLY A 266 -10.43 10.78 20.30
N ARG A 267 -10.66 10.34 19.04
CA ARG A 267 -9.74 9.51 18.28
C ARG A 267 -9.49 10.07 16.89
N THR A 268 -8.23 10.13 16.49
CA THR A 268 -7.84 10.55 15.14
C THR A 268 -8.12 9.48 14.10
N PHE A 269 -7.86 8.21 14.43
CA PHE A 269 -8.13 7.07 13.55
C PHE A 269 -9.62 6.68 13.61
N PRO A 270 -10.26 6.41 12.47
CA PRO A 270 -9.76 6.51 11.09
C PRO A 270 -10.10 7.82 10.37
N THR A 271 -10.91 8.72 10.93
CA THR A 271 -11.61 9.79 10.20
C THR A 271 -11.07 11.20 10.44
N ALA A 272 -9.99 11.37 11.20
CA ALA A 272 -9.40 12.68 11.51
C ALA A 272 -7.86 12.65 11.45
N LEU A 273 -7.29 11.97 10.44
CA LEU A 273 -5.85 11.79 10.28
C LEU A 273 -5.19 12.90 9.44
N GLU A 274 -5.96 13.75 8.78
CA GLU A 274 -5.48 14.79 7.85
C GLU A 274 -4.41 15.70 8.45
N PRO A 275 -4.52 16.20 9.69
CA PRO A 275 -3.50 17.07 10.30
C PRO A 275 -2.16 16.36 10.54
N LEU A 276 -2.16 15.04 10.52
CA LEU A 276 -1.00 14.19 10.81
C LEU A 276 -0.33 13.64 9.54
N LEU A 277 -0.89 13.93 8.35
CA LEU A 277 -0.36 13.44 7.08
C LEU A 277 1.04 14.00 6.80
N CYS A 278 1.91 13.14 6.30
CA CYS A 278 3.18 13.53 5.72
C CYS A 278 2.96 14.35 4.46
N ASN A 279 3.77 15.40 4.27
CA ASN A 279 3.82 16.11 3.01
C ASN A 279 4.66 15.35 1.96
N ARG A 280 4.63 15.83 0.71
CA ARG A 280 5.35 15.21 -0.41
C ARG A 280 6.86 15.08 -0.18
N TYR A 281 7.48 16.02 0.50
CA TYR A 281 8.93 16.01 0.74
C TYR A 281 9.33 14.97 1.78
N GLU A 282 8.50 14.76 2.81
CA GLU A 282 8.71 13.71 3.80
C GLU A 282 8.63 12.32 3.16
N ILE A 283 7.66 12.08 2.28
CA ILE A 283 7.51 10.82 1.55
C ILE A 283 8.66 10.64 0.53
N GLY A 284 9.03 11.68 -0.20
CA GLY A 284 10.18 11.63 -1.10
C GLY A 284 11.48 11.34 -0.36
N LYS A 285 11.70 11.95 0.81
CA LYS A 285 12.86 11.64 1.66
C LYS A 285 12.87 10.18 2.10
N PHE A 286 11.74 9.68 2.59
CA PHE A 286 11.61 8.27 2.98
C PHE A 286 11.98 7.33 1.83
N ALA A 287 11.36 7.53 0.67
CA ALA A 287 11.61 6.67 -0.49
C ALA A 287 13.09 6.69 -0.92
N LYS A 288 13.72 7.87 -0.91
CA LYS A 288 15.15 8.02 -1.20
C LYS A 288 16.03 7.29 -0.20
N ASP A 289 15.72 7.39 1.09
CA ASP A 289 16.50 6.77 2.15
C ASP A 289 16.33 5.23 2.11
N ALA A 290 15.11 4.73 1.95
CA ALA A 290 14.84 3.30 1.79
C ALA A 290 15.55 2.72 0.55
N TYR A 291 15.47 3.41 -0.59
CA TYR A 291 16.13 2.94 -1.81
C TYR A 291 17.66 2.89 -1.67
N LYS A 292 18.27 3.86 -0.99
CA LYS A 292 19.70 3.84 -0.69
C LYS A 292 20.14 2.65 0.18
N MET A 293 19.24 2.14 1.02
CA MET A 293 19.47 0.93 1.82
C MET A 293 19.35 -0.36 1.01
N GLY A 294 18.91 -0.29 -0.25
CA GLY A 294 18.66 -1.45 -1.10
C GLY A 294 17.23 -1.99 -1.04
N VAL A 295 16.28 -1.20 -0.52
CA VAL A 295 14.86 -1.49 -0.63
C VAL A 295 14.38 -1.03 -2.01
N ASN A 296 13.89 -1.93 -2.84
CA ASN A 296 13.62 -1.63 -4.24
C ASN A 296 12.16 -1.89 -4.69
N TYR A 297 11.30 -2.44 -3.83
CA TYR A 297 9.85 -2.44 -3.99
C TYR A 297 9.26 -1.35 -3.10
N LEU A 298 8.78 -0.26 -3.68
CA LEU A 298 8.48 0.96 -2.96
C LEU A 298 7.07 1.47 -3.28
N GLY A 299 6.43 2.08 -2.29
CA GLY A 299 5.13 2.68 -2.49
C GLY A 299 4.62 3.42 -1.27
N VAL A 300 3.32 3.60 -1.22
CA VAL A 300 2.57 4.10 -0.07
C VAL A 300 1.29 3.29 0.07
N CYS A 301 0.98 2.91 1.29
CA CYS A 301 -0.23 2.17 1.63
C CYS A 301 -1.41 3.14 1.91
N CYS A 302 -2.33 2.77 2.78
CA CYS A 302 -3.52 3.54 3.16
C CYS A 302 -3.23 5.04 3.31
N LEU A 303 -4.17 5.91 2.93
CA LEU A 303 -4.01 7.38 2.85
C LEU A 303 -3.02 7.84 1.75
N GLY A 304 -2.36 6.91 1.05
CA GLY A 304 -1.56 7.21 -0.14
C GLY A 304 -2.45 7.71 -1.28
N ASN A 305 -1.92 8.66 -2.06
CA ASN A 305 -2.62 9.25 -3.19
C ASN A 305 -1.68 9.38 -4.41
N PRO A 306 -2.18 9.68 -5.61
CA PRO A 306 -1.35 9.78 -6.81
C PRO A 306 -0.19 10.78 -6.71
N MET A 307 -0.36 11.89 -5.97
CA MET A 307 0.74 12.84 -5.75
C MET A 307 1.90 12.18 -4.98
N LEU A 308 1.61 11.45 -3.90
CA LEU A 308 2.64 10.79 -3.08
C LEU A 308 3.33 9.65 -3.86
N VAL A 309 2.59 8.88 -4.67
CA VAL A 309 3.16 7.86 -5.55
C VAL A 309 4.16 8.49 -6.54
N ARG A 310 3.81 9.64 -7.14
CA ARG A 310 4.72 10.39 -8.00
C ARG A 310 6.00 10.80 -7.27
N GLU A 311 5.89 11.28 -6.02
CA GLU A 311 7.06 11.68 -5.24
C GLU A 311 7.96 10.49 -4.88
N VAL A 312 7.39 9.31 -4.60
CA VAL A 312 8.18 8.07 -4.45
C VAL A 312 8.96 7.78 -5.73
N ALA A 313 8.29 7.81 -6.89
CA ALA A 313 8.94 7.57 -8.20
C ALA A 313 10.07 8.58 -8.46
N HIS A 314 9.85 9.87 -8.22
CA HIS A 314 10.89 10.90 -8.38
C HIS A 314 12.08 10.70 -7.45
N ALA A 315 11.82 10.33 -6.21
CA ALA A 315 12.87 10.14 -5.19
C ALA A 315 13.88 9.04 -5.55
N VAL A 316 13.45 8.06 -6.34
CA VAL A 316 14.28 6.96 -6.82
C VAL A 316 14.78 7.15 -8.27
N GLY A 317 14.63 8.36 -8.81
CA GLY A 317 15.18 8.75 -10.11
C GLY A 317 14.32 8.39 -11.32
N LEU A 318 13.05 8.01 -11.13
CA LEU A 318 12.16 7.69 -12.24
C LEU A 318 11.50 8.95 -12.81
N THR A 319 11.37 9.01 -14.13
CA THR A 319 10.53 9.98 -14.84
C THR A 319 9.24 9.29 -15.25
N VAL A 320 8.11 9.80 -14.77
CA VAL A 320 6.78 9.24 -14.97
C VAL A 320 5.89 10.21 -15.75
N PRO A 321 4.75 9.80 -16.31
CA PRO A 321 3.88 10.71 -17.06
C PRO A 321 3.49 11.98 -16.30
N ALA A 322 3.24 11.87 -15.00
CA ALA A 322 2.91 13.00 -14.13
C ALA A 322 4.09 13.93 -13.81
N SER A 323 5.35 13.58 -14.18
CA SER A 323 6.55 14.39 -13.88
C SER A 323 6.50 15.78 -14.50
N LYS A 324 5.86 15.92 -15.68
CA LYS A 324 5.71 17.22 -16.35
C LYS A 324 4.87 18.24 -15.55
N TYR A 325 4.08 17.76 -14.58
CA TYR A 325 3.23 18.60 -13.73
C TYR A 325 3.83 18.80 -12.32
N ARG A 326 5.11 18.50 -12.16
CA ARG A 326 5.82 18.83 -10.93
C ARG A 326 5.83 20.34 -10.70
N GLU A 327 5.88 20.74 -9.43
CA GLU A 327 5.94 22.14 -9.05
C GLU A 327 7.12 22.88 -9.71
N LYS A 328 6.84 24.09 -10.23
CA LYS A 328 7.80 25.01 -10.83
C LYS A 328 7.75 26.34 -10.10
N MET A 329 8.37 26.36 -8.92
CA MET A 329 8.32 27.51 -8.03
C MET A 329 8.93 28.77 -8.65
N GLU A 330 9.81 28.63 -9.63
CA GLU A 330 10.31 29.75 -10.42
C GLU A 330 9.22 30.50 -11.20
N ASN A 331 8.10 29.84 -11.47
CA ASN A 331 6.92 30.40 -12.16
C ASN A 331 5.81 30.81 -11.19
N HIS A 332 6.02 30.67 -9.86
CA HIS A 332 4.99 30.99 -8.88
C HIS A 332 4.63 32.48 -8.93
N PHE A 333 3.34 32.81 -8.92
CA PHE A 333 2.84 34.17 -9.14
C PHE A 333 3.25 35.20 -8.05
N MET A 334 3.60 34.72 -6.82
CA MET A 334 4.10 35.58 -5.73
C MET A 334 5.60 35.41 -5.46
N TYR A 335 6.13 34.19 -5.58
CA TYR A 335 7.50 33.86 -5.16
C TYR A 335 8.45 33.58 -6.32
N GLY A 336 7.94 33.51 -7.55
CA GLY A 336 8.73 33.21 -8.74
C GLY A 336 9.69 34.31 -9.17
N LYS A 337 10.55 34.02 -10.15
CA LYS A 337 11.45 34.98 -10.79
C LYS A 337 10.65 35.93 -11.69
N GLY A 338 11.09 37.20 -11.78
CA GLY A 338 10.45 38.20 -12.65
C GLY A 338 9.09 38.72 -12.20
N ILE A 339 8.62 38.34 -11.02
CA ILE A 339 7.34 38.79 -10.46
C ILE A 339 7.40 40.28 -10.07
N PRO A 340 6.38 41.14 -10.41
CA PRO A 340 6.31 42.54 -10.01
C PRO A 340 6.46 42.73 -8.50
N LYS A 341 7.11 43.83 -8.10
CA LYS A 341 7.41 44.12 -6.69
C LYS A 341 6.18 44.04 -5.79
N HIS A 342 5.06 44.64 -6.21
CA HIS A 342 3.82 44.65 -5.41
C HIS A 342 3.28 43.22 -5.10
N MET A 343 3.48 42.24 -6.00
CA MET A 343 3.09 40.88 -5.76
C MET A 343 4.01 40.20 -4.76
N LYS A 344 5.33 40.47 -4.81
CA LYS A 344 6.29 39.99 -3.81
C LYS A 344 6.02 40.58 -2.43
N ASP A 345 5.72 41.87 -2.36
CA ASP A 345 5.39 42.53 -1.11
C ASP A 345 4.11 41.97 -0.48
N TYR A 346 3.12 41.55 -1.30
CA TYR A 346 1.92 40.86 -0.85
C TYR A 346 2.24 39.51 -0.25
N GLY A 347 3.05 38.68 -0.96
CA GLY A 347 3.48 37.37 -0.49
C GLY A 347 4.30 37.41 0.81
N ASN A 348 5.03 38.50 1.07
CA ASN A 348 5.79 38.66 2.32
C ASN A 348 4.92 39.09 3.51
N LYS A 349 3.67 39.50 3.28
CA LYS A 349 2.71 39.92 4.32
C LYS A 349 1.69 38.84 4.66
N ALA A 350 1.62 37.78 3.84
CA ALA A 350 0.78 36.63 4.06
C ALA A 350 1.54 35.53 4.85
#